data_12046af65d0453f614c3efd98ed58f8f
#
_entry.id   12046af65d0453f614c3efd98ed58f8f
#
_cell.length_a   1.000
_cell.length_b   1.000
_cell.length_c   1.000
_cell.angle_alpha   90.00
_cell.angle_beta   90.00
_cell.angle_gamma   90.00
#
_symmetry.space_group_name_H-M   'P 1'
#
loop_
_entity.id
_entity.type
_entity.pdbx_description
1 polymer ?
#
loop_
_entity_poly.entity_id
_entity_poly.type
_entity_poly.pdbx_seq_one_letter_code
_entity_poly.pdbx_strand_id
1 'polypeptide(L)'
;MPSVSVESKAWLTKWKDPSDIERVFSPTNWAYVAQNPEKAYFSNCPTIKKYDEVYGEGNAEMWIYAQVLALFGSSSCKDEGVAQGIGIFAQTFASSVQIYKLSELMLFFSRYKSGRYDNSFSQFDARRIGNAFFKEFIPERQKEIDRCEKRKINEEALARRELPAGYTIPKGYNPYTWYLETKRRAANGDKEAIENLKYPQVRFT
;
A
#
# COMPACT_ATOMS: atom_id res chain seq x y z
N MET A 1 -19.11 6.15 25.17
CA MET A 1 -18.54 5.41 24.03
C MET A 1 -17.56 6.33 23.31
N PRO A 2 -16.31 5.91 23.02
CA PRO A 2 -15.42 6.75 22.24
C PRO A 2 -16.03 7.02 20.85
N SER A 3 -15.94 8.27 20.41
CA SER A 3 -16.50 8.68 19.11
C SER A 3 -15.70 8.00 17.99
N VAL A 4 -16.36 7.20 17.16
CA VAL A 4 -15.77 6.57 15.99
C VAL A 4 -15.21 7.65 15.05
N SER A 5 -13.95 7.57 14.71
CA SER A 5 -13.28 8.57 13.83
C SER A 5 -13.95 8.65 12.44
N VAL A 6 -13.80 9.77 11.76
CA VAL A 6 -14.35 9.97 10.40
C VAL A 6 -13.81 8.89 9.44
N GLU A 7 -12.52 8.52 9.57
CA GLU A 7 -11.90 7.45 8.77
C GLU A 7 -12.52 6.09 9.06
N SER A 8 -12.73 5.76 10.33
CA SER A 8 -13.36 4.49 10.73
C SER A 8 -14.78 4.37 10.20
N LYS A 9 -15.54 5.48 10.17
CA LYS A 9 -16.87 5.52 9.55
C LYS A 9 -16.81 5.29 8.05
N ALA A 10 -15.81 5.86 7.36
CA ALA A 10 -15.61 5.65 5.93
C ALA A 10 -15.27 4.18 5.62
N TRP A 11 -14.47 3.53 6.46
CA TRP A 11 -14.16 2.11 6.30
C TRP A 11 -15.39 1.23 6.53
N LEU A 12 -16.16 1.47 7.60
CA LEU A 12 -17.42 0.75 7.86
C LEU A 12 -18.46 0.95 6.76
N THR A 13 -18.43 2.09 6.06
CA THR A 13 -19.31 2.31 4.90
C THR A 13 -18.84 1.49 3.70
N LYS A 14 -17.53 1.39 3.50
CA LYS A 14 -16.93 0.68 2.37
C LYS A 14 -16.89 -0.84 2.58
N TRP A 15 -16.53 -1.26 3.80
CA TRP A 15 -16.43 -2.64 4.23
C TRP A 15 -17.27 -2.83 5.48
N LYS A 16 -18.43 -3.46 5.32
CA LYS A 16 -19.44 -3.52 6.39
C LYS A 16 -19.02 -4.42 7.53
N ASP A 17 -18.26 -5.46 7.22
CA ASP A 17 -17.80 -6.45 8.19
C ASP A 17 -16.37 -6.94 7.90
N PRO A 18 -15.73 -7.68 8.83
CA PRO A 18 -14.38 -8.20 8.66
C PRO A 18 -14.20 -9.05 7.41
N SER A 19 -15.19 -9.83 7.01
CA SER A 19 -15.11 -10.72 5.84
C SER A 19 -14.96 -9.97 4.52
N ASP A 20 -15.49 -8.77 4.43
CA ASP A 20 -15.28 -7.88 3.28
C ASP A 20 -13.81 -7.48 3.15
N ILE A 21 -13.17 -7.18 4.29
CA ILE A 21 -11.74 -6.88 4.33
C ILE A 21 -10.90 -8.12 4.00
N GLU A 22 -11.21 -9.25 4.62
CA GLU A 22 -10.51 -10.51 4.37
C GLU A 22 -10.55 -10.90 2.90
N ARG A 23 -11.66 -10.68 2.21
CA ARG A 23 -11.80 -10.93 0.78
C ARG A 23 -10.91 -9.99 -0.05
N VAL A 24 -10.89 -8.70 0.26
CA VAL A 24 -10.10 -7.70 -0.47
C VAL A 24 -8.61 -7.88 -0.20
N PHE A 25 -8.24 -8.13 1.05
CA PHE A 25 -6.86 -8.32 1.49
C PHE A 25 -6.50 -9.81 1.65
N SER A 26 -7.10 -10.66 0.81
CA SER A 26 -6.82 -12.09 0.73
C SER A 26 -5.43 -12.36 0.12
N PRO A 27 -4.78 -13.49 0.50
CA PRO A 27 -3.56 -13.96 -0.16
C PRO A 27 -3.68 -14.13 -1.68
N THR A 28 -4.88 -14.37 -2.19
CA THR A 28 -5.14 -14.45 -3.65
C THR A 28 -4.84 -13.14 -4.38
N ASN A 29 -4.83 -12.01 -3.67
CA ASN A 29 -4.57 -10.68 -4.22
C ASN A 29 -3.11 -10.21 -4.06
N TRP A 30 -2.21 -11.06 -3.61
CA TRP A 30 -0.78 -10.71 -3.45
C TRP A 30 -0.13 -10.25 -4.76
N ALA A 31 -0.45 -10.88 -5.88
CA ALA A 31 0.09 -10.51 -7.18
C ALA A 31 -0.29 -9.07 -7.58
N TYR A 32 -1.53 -8.66 -7.31
CA TYR A 32 -2.00 -7.31 -7.57
C TYR A 32 -1.23 -6.26 -6.74
N VAL A 33 -1.02 -6.55 -5.45
CA VAL A 33 -0.27 -5.65 -4.57
C VAL A 33 1.19 -5.57 -4.98
N ALA A 34 1.80 -6.68 -5.37
CA ALA A 34 3.18 -6.72 -5.87
C ALA A 34 3.39 -5.89 -7.15
N GLN A 35 2.40 -5.88 -8.04
CA GLN A 35 2.43 -5.07 -9.27
C GLN A 35 2.22 -3.56 -8.99
N ASN A 36 1.63 -3.22 -7.85
CA ASN A 36 1.27 -1.85 -7.48
C ASN A 36 1.79 -1.48 -6.09
N PRO A 37 3.11 -1.53 -5.82
CA PRO A 37 3.67 -1.34 -4.48
C PRO A 37 3.34 0.04 -3.88
N GLU A 38 3.25 1.08 -4.72
CA GLU A 38 2.87 2.41 -4.25
C GLU A 38 1.46 2.45 -3.66
N LYS A 39 0.53 1.68 -4.22
CA LYS A 39 -0.83 1.57 -3.65
C LYS A 39 -0.81 0.91 -2.28
N ALA A 40 0.14 0.02 -2.01
CA ALA A 40 0.28 -0.57 -0.69
C ALA A 40 0.62 0.48 0.37
N TYR A 41 1.47 1.44 0.04
CA TYR A 41 1.91 2.48 0.97
C TYR A 41 0.91 3.64 1.10
N PHE A 42 0.35 4.10 -0.02
CA PHE A 42 -0.41 5.36 -0.06
C PHE A 42 -1.93 5.17 -0.14
N SER A 43 -2.44 3.93 -0.22
CA SER A 43 -3.88 3.70 -0.19
C SER A 43 -4.50 4.03 1.18
N ASN A 44 -5.78 4.41 1.17
CA ASN A 44 -6.58 4.51 2.38
C ASN A 44 -7.02 3.10 2.82
N CYS A 45 -6.13 2.43 3.53
CA CYS A 45 -6.30 1.08 4.06
C CYS A 45 -6.07 1.13 5.57
N PRO A 46 -6.84 0.40 6.39
CA PRO A 46 -6.64 0.38 7.82
C PRO A 46 -5.27 -0.19 8.20
N THR A 47 -4.69 0.34 9.26
CA THR A 47 -3.57 -0.29 9.94
C THR A 47 -4.05 -1.51 10.73
N ILE A 48 -3.14 -2.38 11.14
CA ILE A 48 -3.44 -3.54 12.00
C ILE A 48 -4.21 -3.12 13.25
N LYS A 49 -3.72 -2.08 13.95
CA LYS A 49 -4.40 -1.53 15.12
C LYS A 49 -5.81 -1.05 14.80
N LYS A 50 -5.98 -0.29 13.70
CA LYS A 50 -7.27 0.24 13.29
C LYS A 50 -8.24 -0.83 12.83
N TYR A 51 -7.75 -1.92 12.28
CA TYR A 51 -8.57 -3.06 11.90
C TYR A 51 -9.24 -3.68 13.13
N ASP A 52 -8.48 -3.96 14.19
CA ASP A 52 -9.05 -4.47 15.44
C ASP A 52 -9.96 -3.45 16.15
N GLU A 53 -9.58 -2.15 16.19
CA GLU A 53 -10.42 -1.12 16.81
C GLU A 53 -11.80 -0.98 16.14
N VAL A 54 -11.87 -1.20 14.82
CA VAL A 54 -13.12 -0.98 14.05
C VAL A 54 -13.97 -2.25 13.98
N TYR A 55 -13.35 -3.42 13.82
CA TYR A 55 -14.06 -4.66 13.54
C TYR A 55 -14.06 -5.66 14.70
N GLY A 56 -13.31 -5.38 15.76
CA GLY A 56 -13.19 -6.22 16.95
C GLY A 56 -11.80 -6.78 17.14
N GLU A 57 -11.44 -6.98 18.41
CA GLU A 57 -10.15 -7.55 18.82
C GLU A 57 -9.97 -8.96 18.29
N GLY A 58 -8.75 -9.28 17.84
CA GLY A 58 -8.40 -10.61 17.32
C GLY A 58 -8.59 -10.78 15.79
N ASN A 59 -9.30 -9.87 15.11
CA ASN A 59 -9.45 -9.97 13.65
C ASN A 59 -8.11 -9.81 12.92
N ALA A 60 -7.22 -8.95 13.39
CA ALA A 60 -5.89 -8.77 12.83
C ALA A 60 -5.03 -10.03 12.99
N GLU A 61 -5.11 -10.71 14.12
CA GLU A 61 -4.41 -11.98 14.37
C GLU A 61 -4.90 -13.06 13.41
N MET A 62 -6.21 -13.23 13.28
CA MET A 62 -6.82 -14.18 12.36
C MET A 62 -6.44 -13.90 10.90
N TRP A 63 -6.44 -12.63 10.51
CA TRP A 63 -6.02 -12.22 9.18
C TRP A 63 -4.53 -12.56 8.93
N ILE A 64 -3.63 -12.23 9.87
CA ILE A 64 -2.20 -12.57 9.77
C ILE A 64 -2.00 -14.08 9.74
N TYR A 65 -2.73 -14.83 10.57
CA TYR A 65 -2.70 -16.29 10.56
C TYR A 65 -3.00 -16.85 9.16
N ALA A 66 -4.06 -16.36 8.52
CA ALA A 66 -4.43 -16.75 7.16
C ALA A 66 -3.35 -16.39 6.11
N GLN A 67 -2.70 -15.24 6.23
CA GLN A 67 -1.60 -14.83 5.35
C GLN A 67 -0.39 -15.76 5.51
N VAL A 68 0.02 -16.04 6.74
CA VAL A 68 1.15 -16.95 7.04
C VAL A 68 0.84 -18.37 6.57
N LEU A 69 -0.38 -18.83 6.79
CA LEU A 69 -0.82 -20.13 6.32
C LEU A 69 -0.69 -20.28 4.79
N ALA A 70 -1.04 -19.22 4.04
CA ALA A 70 -0.93 -19.19 2.59
C ALA A 70 0.54 -19.20 2.09
N LEU A 71 1.51 -18.77 2.91
CA LEU A 71 2.94 -18.87 2.57
C LEU A 71 3.39 -20.33 2.45
N PHE A 72 2.97 -21.19 3.38
CA PHE A 72 3.47 -22.54 3.54
C PHE A 72 2.53 -23.61 2.97
N GLY A 73 1.30 -23.22 2.62
CA GLY A 73 0.26 -24.13 2.09
C GLY A 73 -0.51 -24.85 3.18
N SER A 74 -1.69 -25.34 2.83
CA SER A 74 -2.61 -26.02 3.76
C SER A 74 -2.07 -27.35 4.31
N SER A 75 -1.07 -27.95 3.69
CA SER A 75 -0.41 -29.16 4.18
C SER A 75 0.33 -28.93 5.51
N SER A 76 0.80 -27.71 5.77
CA SER A 76 1.46 -27.33 7.02
C SER A 76 0.51 -27.33 8.23
N CYS A 77 -0.80 -27.22 8.00
CA CYS A 77 -1.81 -27.33 9.06
C CYS A 77 -2.10 -28.76 9.55
N LYS A 78 -1.59 -29.78 8.85
CA LYS A 78 -1.76 -31.19 9.30
C LYS A 78 -0.92 -31.49 10.52
N ASP A 79 0.13 -30.72 10.75
CA ASP A 79 0.95 -30.78 11.96
C ASP A 79 0.39 -29.76 12.98
N GLU A 80 -0.18 -30.26 14.05
CA GLU A 80 -0.79 -29.48 15.13
C GLU A 80 0.23 -28.52 15.77
N GLY A 81 1.47 -28.96 15.93
CA GLY A 81 2.55 -28.12 16.47
C GLY A 81 2.89 -26.93 15.56
N VAL A 82 2.88 -27.13 14.25
CA VAL A 82 3.09 -26.05 13.28
C VAL A 82 1.91 -25.08 13.28
N ALA A 83 0.67 -25.58 13.30
CA ALA A 83 -0.52 -24.75 13.35
C ALA A 83 -0.55 -23.87 14.62
N GLN A 84 -0.23 -24.46 15.78
CA GLN A 84 -0.09 -23.72 17.02
C GLN A 84 1.03 -22.67 16.96
N GLY A 85 2.19 -23.03 16.39
CA GLY A 85 3.31 -22.11 16.19
C GLY A 85 2.95 -20.91 15.30
N ILE A 86 2.18 -21.11 14.22
CA ILE A 86 1.66 -20.04 13.37
C ILE A 86 0.70 -19.14 14.16
N GLY A 87 -0.17 -19.72 15.00
CA GLY A 87 -1.09 -18.95 15.86
C GLY A 87 -0.35 -18.03 16.83
N ILE A 88 0.63 -18.57 17.58
CA ILE A 88 1.47 -17.77 18.50
C ILE A 88 2.23 -16.67 17.74
N PHE A 89 2.78 -17.01 16.57
CA PHE A 89 3.44 -16.02 15.73
C PHE A 89 2.47 -14.93 15.28
N ALA A 90 1.28 -15.28 14.80
CA ALA A 90 0.30 -14.29 14.33
C ALA A 90 -0.07 -13.29 15.43
N GLN A 91 -0.30 -13.76 16.66
CA GLN A 91 -0.59 -12.94 17.82
C GLN A 91 0.56 -11.98 18.15
N THR A 92 1.78 -12.50 18.29
CA THR A 92 2.96 -11.69 18.64
C THR A 92 3.35 -10.73 17.52
N PHE A 93 3.20 -11.17 16.27
CA PHE A 93 3.50 -10.34 15.11
C PHE A 93 2.47 -9.21 14.96
N ALA A 94 1.16 -9.49 15.11
CA ALA A 94 0.11 -8.47 15.10
C ALA A 94 0.40 -7.33 16.09
N SER A 95 0.79 -7.69 17.32
CA SER A 95 1.17 -6.74 18.36
C SER A 95 2.40 -5.87 17.97
N SER A 96 3.32 -6.44 17.20
CA SER A 96 4.56 -5.77 16.78
C SER A 96 4.38 -4.87 15.54
N VAL A 97 3.35 -5.11 14.73
CA VAL A 97 3.14 -4.43 13.44
C VAL A 97 1.90 -3.53 13.40
N GLN A 98 1.43 -3.08 14.56
CA GLN A 98 0.18 -2.33 14.72
C GLN A 98 0.06 -1.07 13.85
N ILE A 99 1.20 -0.41 13.57
CA ILE A 99 1.25 0.84 12.80
C ILE A 99 1.22 0.62 11.28
N TYR A 100 1.45 -0.61 10.83
CA TYR A 100 1.50 -0.91 9.40
C TYR A 100 0.11 -1.23 8.85
N LYS A 101 -0.12 -0.87 7.59
CA LYS A 101 -1.37 -1.13 6.89
C LYS A 101 -1.48 -2.60 6.47
N LEU A 102 -2.71 -3.11 6.37
CA LEU A 102 -2.96 -4.45 5.80
C LEU A 102 -2.35 -4.60 4.41
N SER A 103 -2.45 -3.54 3.57
CA SER A 103 -1.85 -3.53 2.23
C SER A 103 -0.32 -3.62 2.22
N GLU A 104 0.36 -3.03 3.21
CA GLU A 104 1.82 -3.11 3.36
C GLU A 104 2.25 -4.52 3.76
N LEU A 105 1.52 -5.14 4.68
CA LEU A 105 1.77 -6.53 5.07
C LEU A 105 1.50 -7.52 3.92
N MET A 106 0.45 -7.29 3.11
CA MET A 106 0.25 -8.08 1.89
C MET A 106 1.42 -7.97 0.93
N LEU A 107 1.96 -6.76 0.74
CA LEU A 107 3.14 -6.55 -0.10
C LEU A 107 4.35 -7.31 0.47
N PHE A 108 4.54 -7.25 1.78
CA PHE A 108 5.57 -8.03 2.46
C PHE A 108 5.41 -9.53 2.22
N PHE A 109 4.24 -10.10 2.48
CA PHE A 109 3.99 -11.53 2.29
C PHE A 109 4.14 -11.95 0.82
N SER A 110 3.71 -11.12 -0.12
CA SER A 110 3.92 -11.36 -1.54
C SER A 110 5.41 -11.43 -1.91
N ARG A 111 6.20 -10.48 -1.43
CA ARG A 111 7.66 -10.43 -1.65
C ARG A 111 8.38 -11.59 -0.97
N TYR A 112 7.94 -11.95 0.23
CA TYR A 112 8.46 -13.11 0.95
C TYR A 112 8.19 -14.40 0.17
N LYS A 113 6.96 -14.60 -0.32
CA LYS A 113 6.58 -15.78 -1.12
C LYS A 113 7.34 -15.88 -2.44
N SER A 114 7.65 -14.73 -3.07
CA SER A 114 8.42 -14.69 -4.32
C SER A 114 9.93 -14.92 -4.15
N GLY A 115 10.43 -15.09 -2.92
CA GLY A 115 11.85 -15.32 -2.66
C GLY A 115 12.70 -14.05 -2.62
N ARG A 116 12.08 -12.87 -2.50
CA ARG A 116 12.83 -11.60 -2.44
C ARG A 116 13.68 -11.50 -1.17
N TYR A 117 13.24 -12.11 -0.09
CA TYR A 117 13.96 -12.26 1.17
C TYR A 117 14.43 -13.72 1.30
N ASP A 118 15.45 -13.99 2.11
CA ASP A 118 15.93 -15.36 2.30
C ASP A 118 14.82 -16.25 2.87
N ASN A 119 14.17 -16.99 1.97
CA ASN A 119 13.12 -17.93 2.27
C ASN A 119 13.46 -19.35 1.79
N SER A 120 14.74 -19.73 1.81
CA SER A 120 15.27 -21.00 1.30
C SER A 120 14.63 -22.26 1.93
N PHE A 121 13.63 -22.09 2.83
CA PHE A 121 12.98 -23.18 3.53
C PHE A 121 11.49 -23.25 3.22
N SER A 122 11.03 -24.45 2.96
CA SER A 122 9.61 -24.78 2.78
C SER A 122 8.82 -24.88 4.10
N GLN A 123 9.50 -24.81 5.24
CA GLN A 123 8.89 -24.96 6.55
C GLN A 123 8.70 -23.61 7.26
N PHE A 124 7.67 -23.56 8.11
CA PHE A 124 7.40 -22.37 8.93
C PHE A 124 8.54 -22.10 9.91
N ASP A 125 9.05 -20.89 9.90
CA ASP A 125 10.00 -20.36 10.87
C ASP A 125 9.65 -18.91 11.22
N ALA A 126 9.13 -18.72 12.43
CA ALA A 126 8.72 -17.41 12.96
C ALA A 126 9.85 -16.37 12.96
N ARG A 127 11.08 -16.79 13.28
CA ARG A 127 12.24 -15.89 13.34
C ARG A 127 12.63 -15.36 11.97
N ARG A 128 12.54 -16.20 10.94
CA ARG A 128 12.84 -15.81 9.57
C ARG A 128 11.84 -14.81 9.03
N ILE A 129 10.55 -15.07 9.24
CA ILE A 129 9.50 -14.12 8.83
C ILE A 129 9.71 -12.78 9.54
N GLY A 130 9.93 -12.80 10.86
CA GLY A 130 10.20 -11.60 11.64
C GLY A 130 11.46 -10.86 11.18
N ASN A 131 12.58 -11.57 10.95
CA ASN A 131 13.81 -10.96 10.44
C ASN A 131 13.62 -10.36 9.05
N ALA A 132 12.95 -11.07 8.12
CA ALA A 132 12.65 -10.56 6.79
C ALA A 132 11.80 -9.29 6.86
N PHE A 133 10.82 -9.23 7.76
CA PHE A 133 10.01 -8.04 7.93
C PHE A 133 10.81 -6.88 8.51
N PHE A 134 11.41 -7.06 9.69
CA PHE A 134 12.04 -5.96 10.44
C PHE A 134 13.39 -5.51 9.86
N LYS A 135 14.19 -6.44 9.34
CA LYS A 135 15.56 -6.13 8.87
C LYS A 135 15.65 -5.84 7.37
N GLU A 136 14.70 -6.35 6.57
CA GLU A 136 14.76 -6.23 5.12
C GLU A 136 13.61 -5.39 4.57
N PHE A 137 12.35 -5.78 4.84
CA PHE A 137 11.19 -5.08 4.30
C PHE A 137 11.06 -3.64 4.80
N ILE A 138 11.23 -3.39 6.12
CA ILE A 138 11.07 -2.03 6.68
C ILE A 138 12.08 -1.05 6.06
N PRO A 139 13.39 -1.32 5.99
CA PRO A 139 14.33 -0.43 5.32
C PRO A 139 14.04 -0.25 3.83
N GLU A 140 13.59 -1.31 3.13
CA GLU A 140 13.19 -1.24 1.74
C GLU A 140 11.96 -0.36 1.55
N ARG A 141 10.92 -0.56 2.37
CA ARG A 141 9.73 0.25 2.42
C ARG A 141 10.04 1.74 2.55
N GLN A 142 10.93 2.10 3.48
CA GLN A 142 11.29 3.50 3.68
C GLN A 142 11.93 4.10 2.44
N LYS A 143 12.89 3.39 1.82
CA LYS A 143 13.53 3.83 0.58
C LYS A 143 12.53 3.98 -0.58
N GLU A 144 11.55 3.10 -0.68
CA GLU A 144 10.51 3.19 -1.72
C GLU A 144 9.58 4.38 -1.48
N ILE A 145 9.15 4.62 -0.24
CA ILE A 145 8.34 5.79 0.13
C ILE A 145 9.09 7.07 -0.18
N ASP A 146 10.34 7.22 0.29
CA ASP A 146 11.16 8.40 0.04
C ASP A 146 11.35 8.67 -1.47
N ARG A 147 11.51 7.60 -2.27
CA ARG A 147 11.61 7.73 -3.73
C ARG A 147 10.31 8.24 -4.35
N CYS A 148 9.17 7.73 -3.90
CA CYS A 148 7.87 8.16 -4.38
C CYS A 148 7.57 9.61 -4.00
N GLU A 149 7.90 10.02 -2.78
CA GLU A 149 7.73 11.39 -2.30
C GLU A 149 8.63 12.36 -3.09
N LYS A 150 9.91 12.03 -3.26
CA LYS A 150 10.83 12.83 -4.10
C LYS A 150 10.33 12.97 -5.53
N ARG A 151 9.80 11.89 -6.11
CA ARG A 151 9.22 11.94 -7.46
C ARG A 151 8.03 12.90 -7.49
N LYS A 152 7.08 12.81 -6.56
CA LYS A 152 5.94 13.72 -6.47
C LYS A 152 6.36 15.18 -6.33
N ILE A 153 7.33 15.47 -5.44
CA ILE A 153 7.87 16.83 -5.26
C ILE A 153 8.48 17.34 -6.57
N ASN A 154 9.24 16.51 -7.27
CA ASN A 154 9.84 16.89 -8.56
C ASN A 154 8.78 17.13 -9.64
N GLU A 155 7.76 16.27 -9.73
CA GLU A 155 6.64 16.43 -10.66
C GLU A 155 5.86 17.72 -10.38
N GLU A 156 5.58 18.01 -9.11
CA GLU A 156 4.94 19.27 -8.70
C GLU A 156 5.81 20.49 -8.99
N ALA A 157 7.13 20.40 -8.76
CA ALA A 157 8.05 21.48 -9.06
C ALA A 157 8.15 21.75 -10.57
N LEU A 158 8.18 20.69 -11.39
CA LEU A 158 8.13 20.82 -12.85
C LEU A 158 6.81 21.45 -13.30
N ALA A 159 5.68 20.98 -12.78
CA ALA A 159 4.37 21.51 -13.10
C ALA A 159 4.24 23.01 -12.73
N ARG A 160 4.86 23.45 -11.61
CA ARG A 160 4.91 24.87 -11.23
C ARG A 160 5.79 25.71 -12.18
N ARG A 161 6.87 25.12 -12.71
CA ARG A 161 7.75 25.80 -13.66
C ARG A 161 7.11 26.02 -15.03
N GLU A 162 6.10 25.23 -15.37
CA GLU A 162 5.38 25.33 -16.65
C GLU A 162 4.27 26.39 -16.66
N LEU A 163 4.03 27.09 -15.54
CA LEU A 163 3.01 28.12 -15.46
C LEU A 163 3.58 29.50 -15.87
N PRO A 164 2.85 30.27 -16.69
CA PRO A 164 3.26 31.62 -17.06
C PRO A 164 3.43 32.54 -15.85
N ALA A 165 4.40 33.46 -15.90
CA ALA A 165 4.57 34.47 -14.87
C ALA A 165 3.27 35.29 -14.70
N GLY A 166 2.76 35.40 -13.46
CA GLY A 166 1.50 36.08 -13.14
C GLY A 166 0.24 35.20 -13.23
N TYR A 167 0.37 33.91 -13.55
CA TYR A 167 -0.77 33.03 -13.53
C TYR A 167 -1.11 32.63 -12.07
N THR A 168 -2.31 33.01 -11.64
CA THR A 168 -2.84 32.62 -10.35
C THR A 168 -3.51 31.25 -10.50
N ILE A 169 -3.00 30.24 -9.82
CA ILE A 169 -3.59 28.90 -9.86
C ILE A 169 -4.97 28.94 -9.21
N PRO A 170 -6.05 28.61 -9.92
CA PRO A 170 -7.38 28.51 -9.31
C PRO A 170 -7.38 27.53 -8.14
N LYS A 171 -8.16 27.83 -7.10
CA LYS A 171 -8.30 26.95 -5.95
C LYS A 171 -8.79 25.56 -6.41
N GLY A 172 -8.01 24.50 -6.14
CA GLY A 172 -8.30 23.13 -6.58
C GLY A 172 -7.70 22.73 -7.94
N TYR A 173 -6.97 23.64 -8.60
CA TYR A 173 -6.28 23.32 -9.85
C TYR A 173 -5.06 22.41 -9.60
N ASN A 174 -4.99 21.32 -10.35
CA ASN A 174 -3.83 20.42 -10.34
C ASN A 174 -3.08 20.54 -11.69
N PRO A 175 -1.87 21.16 -11.72
CA PRO A 175 -1.08 21.35 -12.95
C PRO A 175 -0.78 20.05 -13.69
N TYR A 176 -0.59 18.96 -12.96
CA TYR A 176 -0.32 17.64 -13.55
C TYR A 176 -1.56 17.10 -14.29
N THR A 177 -2.73 17.22 -13.69
CA THR A 177 -3.99 16.83 -14.33
C THR A 177 -4.24 17.66 -15.59
N TRP A 178 -3.99 18.98 -15.53
CA TRP A 178 -4.08 19.87 -16.69
C TRP A 178 -3.08 19.48 -17.80
N TYR A 179 -1.83 19.18 -17.46
CA TYR A 179 -0.83 18.70 -18.42
C TYR A 179 -1.25 17.41 -19.11
N LEU A 180 -1.73 16.41 -18.35
CA LEU A 180 -2.20 15.16 -18.91
C LEU A 180 -3.42 15.35 -19.83
N GLU A 181 -4.33 16.22 -19.45
CA GLU A 181 -5.50 16.55 -20.23
C GLU A 181 -5.16 17.32 -21.51
N THR A 182 -4.25 18.29 -21.42
CA THR A 182 -3.70 19.01 -22.57
C THR A 182 -2.99 18.05 -23.54
N LYS A 183 -2.19 17.12 -23.02
CA LYS A 183 -1.55 16.07 -23.83
C LYS A 183 -2.56 15.16 -24.53
N ARG A 184 -3.64 14.79 -23.85
CA ARG A 184 -4.73 14.00 -24.45
C ARG A 184 -5.47 14.79 -25.53
N ARG A 185 -5.78 16.06 -25.29
CA ARG A 185 -6.42 16.96 -26.27
C ARG A 185 -5.54 17.14 -27.50
N ALA A 186 -4.24 17.34 -27.30
CA ALA A 186 -3.27 17.47 -28.39
C ALA A 186 -3.18 16.20 -29.25
N ALA A 187 -3.21 15.01 -28.62
CA ALA A 187 -3.25 13.72 -29.33
C ALA A 187 -4.53 13.54 -30.16
N ASN A 188 -5.61 14.18 -29.75
CA ASN A 188 -6.89 14.21 -30.48
C ASN A 188 -6.98 15.33 -31.53
N GLY A 189 -5.88 16.05 -31.82
CA GLY A 189 -5.78 17.06 -32.85
C GLY A 189 -6.24 18.48 -32.45
N ASP A 190 -6.42 18.73 -31.17
CA ASP A 190 -6.74 20.08 -30.65
C ASP A 190 -5.56 21.01 -30.87
N LYS A 191 -5.74 22.00 -31.74
CA LYS A 191 -4.69 22.94 -32.16
C LYS A 191 -4.14 23.79 -31.01
N GLU A 192 -5.01 24.22 -30.10
CA GLU A 192 -4.63 25.03 -28.95
C GLU A 192 -3.80 24.17 -27.96
N ALA A 193 -4.20 22.93 -27.74
CA ALA A 193 -3.46 22.00 -26.91
C ALA A 193 -2.10 21.63 -27.52
N ILE A 194 -2.03 21.49 -28.86
CA ILE A 194 -0.77 21.24 -29.59
C ILE A 194 0.15 22.46 -29.42
N GLU A 195 -0.37 23.66 -29.50
CA GLU A 195 0.40 24.89 -29.36
C GLU A 195 0.89 25.08 -27.94
N ASN A 196 0.06 24.82 -26.96
CA ASN A 196 0.40 24.81 -25.54
C ASN A 196 1.49 23.78 -25.16
N LEU A 197 1.62 22.69 -25.91
CA LEU A 197 2.68 21.69 -25.71
C LEU A 197 3.96 21.99 -26.53
N LYS A 198 3.87 22.71 -27.63
CA LYS A 198 5.03 23.06 -28.46
C LYS A 198 5.96 24.06 -27.79
N TYR A 199 5.38 24.93 -27.00
CA TYR A 199 6.13 25.83 -26.14
C TYR A 199 6.04 25.28 -24.72
N PRO A 200 6.99 24.45 -24.26
CA PRO A 200 7.15 24.19 -22.84
C PRO A 200 7.38 25.55 -22.21
N GLN A 201 6.24 26.18 -21.91
CA GLN A 201 6.09 27.59 -21.71
C GLN A 201 6.79 27.89 -20.44
N VAL A 202 7.75 28.73 -20.65
CA VAL A 202 8.43 29.46 -19.65
C VAL A 202 9.58 28.69 -19.01
N ARG A 203 10.70 28.84 -19.69
CA ARG A 203 11.97 28.93 -18.99
C ARG A 203 11.81 30.05 -17.95
N PHE A 204 11.51 29.64 -16.73
CA PHE A 204 11.69 30.52 -15.60
C PHE A 204 13.20 30.65 -15.42
N THR A 205 13.75 31.73 -15.92
CA THR A 205 15.04 32.26 -15.49
C THR A 205 14.90 32.80 -14.08
#